data_b1ae9b4cb6b77b9ab75d1fffa1f84dfb
#
_entry.id   b1ae9b4cb6b77b9ab75d1fffa1f84dfb
#
_cell.length_a   1.000
_cell.length_b   1.000
_cell.length_c   1.000
_cell.angle_alpha   90.00
_cell.angle_beta   90.00
_cell.angle_gamma   90.00
#
_symmetry.space_group_name_H-M   'P 1'
#
loop_
_entity.id
_entity.type
_entity.pdbx_description
1 polymer ?
#
loop_
_entity_poly.entity_id
_entity_poly.type
_entity_poly.pdbx_seq_one_letter_code
_entity_poly.pdbx_strand_id
1 'polypeptide(L)'
;MRFDMRRAPFAAVTEAEQYAQCLEMARWADDHAAFAITVSEHHGVDFISAPAALAGLLLGAARRAHVTVNALLVPLHDPIRLAEQVATLDVTSGGRFTFVAGLAYRREEFEMAGVDRNRRGAIVEDHMNVLRMAWTGEPFEWRGRTIVVRPTPVSPTEQLMWAGGSVRRSAERAARLRLPFFTMSVNPVLGDIYREECEKVGYTTGFFFAPSGPLFVHVTDDPERAWDAIAPFALYDVVSYNTWQTGDHDNVAASAADSVDGLKASGQWQVVTPDECVDLARGHGSVVLHPLMGGIPPELGWESLQLYVDRVLPRL
;
A
#
# COMPACT_ATOMS: atom_id res chain seq x y z
N MET A 1 -5.48 0.34 8.40
CA MET A 1 -4.48 -0.55 9.02
C MET A 1 -3.51 -1.01 7.94
N ARG A 2 -2.20 -1.04 8.21
CA ARG A 2 -1.17 -1.43 7.24
C ARG A 2 -0.43 -2.67 7.71
N PHE A 3 -0.12 -3.57 6.77
CA PHE A 3 0.78 -4.70 6.97
C PHE A 3 1.79 -4.75 5.82
N ASP A 4 3.07 -4.89 6.13
CA ASP A 4 4.14 -5.11 5.14
C ASP A 4 4.89 -6.43 5.36
N MET A 5 4.62 -7.10 6.48
CA MET A 5 5.18 -8.39 6.87
C MET A 5 6.72 -8.40 6.98
N ARG A 6 7.33 -7.22 7.04
CA ARG A 6 8.77 -7.09 7.29
C ARG A 6 9.08 -7.57 8.70
N ARG A 7 10.23 -8.22 8.84
CA ARG A 7 10.67 -8.77 10.11
C ARG A 7 12.16 -8.50 10.32
N ALA A 8 12.46 -7.79 11.41
CA ALA A 8 13.85 -7.56 11.80
C ALA A 8 14.53 -8.90 12.15
N PRO A 9 15.83 -9.07 11.85
CA PRO A 9 16.55 -10.31 12.17
C PRO A 9 16.57 -10.69 13.67
N PHE A 10 16.35 -9.70 14.53
CA PHE A 10 16.27 -9.88 15.98
C PHE A 10 14.83 -10.01 16.51
N ALA A 11 13.82 -9.98 15.64
CA ALA A 11 12.43 -10.16 16.03
C ALA A 11 12.22 -11.59 16.56
N ALA A 12 11.55 -11.70 17.69
CA ALA A 12 11.23 -12.99 18.28
C ALA A 12 10.09 -13.73 17.55
N VAL A 13 9.18 -12.94 16.93
CA VAL A 13 8.05 -13.50 16.17
C VAL A 13 8.56 -14.24 14.93
N THR A 14 8.04 -15.44 14.69
CA THR A 14 8.30 -16.19 13.45
C THR A 14 7.46 -15.63 12.29
N GLU A 15 7.88 -15.92 11.06
CA GLU A 15 7.12 -15.53 9.87
C GLU A 15 5.69 -16.11 9.90
N ALA A 16 5.54 -17.38 10.23
CA ALA A 16 4.24 -18.03 10.31
C ALA A 16 3.31 -17.39 11.37
N GLU A 17 3.86 -17.05 12.54
CA GLU A 17 3.12 -16.33 13.59
C GLU A 17 2.73 -14.92 13.12
N GLN A 18 3.62 -14.20 12.44
CA GLN A 18 3.33 -12.86 11.94
C GLN A 18 2.18 -12.88 10.92
N TYR A 19 2.16 -13.85 9.99
CA TYR A 19 1.04 -14.01 9.06
C TYR A 19 -0.26 -14.43 9.77
N ALA A 20 -0.19 -15.32 10.77
CA ALA A 20 -1.35 -15.69 11.56
C ALA A 20 -1.93 -14.49 12.32
N GLN A 21 -1.08 -13.69 12.97
CA GLN A 21 -1.49 -12.45 13.65
C GLN A 21 -2.08 -11.41 12.70
N CYS A 22 -1.52 -11.27 11.49
CA CYS A 22 -2.06 -10.38 10.47
C CYS A 22 -3.53 -10.72 10.14
N LEU A 23 -3.84 -12.00 9.92
CA LEU A 23 -5.21 -12.44 9.62
C LEU A 23 -6.15 -12.31 10.82
N GLU A 24 -5.66 -12.58 12.02
CA GLU A 24 -6.42 -12.45 13.27
C GLU A 24 -6.76 -10.95 13.54
N MET A 25 -5.77 -10.06 13.45
CA MET A 25 -5.95 -8.62 13.60
C MET A 25 -6.90 -8.05 12.55
N ALA A 26 -6.81 -8.51 11.29
CA ALA A 26 -7.71 -8.08 10.23
C ALA A 26 -9.16 -8.48 10.52
N ARG A 27 -9.41 -9.70 10.96
CA ARG A 27 -10.74 -10.19 11.35
C ARG A 27 -11.29 -9.41 12.53
N TRP A 28 -10.47 -9.27 13.57
CA TRP A 28 -10.86 -8.53 14.78
C TRP A 28 -11.22 -7.07 14.46
N ALA A 29 -10.40 -6.40 13.64
CA ALA A 29 -10.63 -5.02 13.22
C ALA A 29 -11.94 -4.89 12.42
N ASP A 30 -12.26 -5.85 11.56
CA ASP A 30 -13.52 -5.85 10.80
C ASP A 30 -14.75 -6.00 11.71
N ASP A 31 -14.63 -6.74 12.82
CA ASP A 31 -15.72 -6.90 13.79
C ASP A 31 -15.93 -5.66 14.68
N HIS A 32 -14.88 -4.86 14.92
CA HIS A 32 -14.92 -3.71 15.83
C HIS A 32 -15.01 -2.37 15.14
N ALA A 33 -14.52 -2.25 13.92
CA ALA A 33 -14.55 -1.01 13.15
C ALA A 33 -14.45 -1.29 11.65
N ALA A 34 -14.88 -0.33 10.83
CA ALA A 34 -14.66 -0.39 9.39
C ALA A 34 -13.26 0.14 9.08
N PHE A 35 -12.27 -0.74 9.00
CA PHE A 35 -10.91 -0.38 8.60
C PHE A 35 -10.67 -0.62 7.11
N ALA A 36 -9.88 0.26 6.50
CA ALA A 36 -9.17 -0.08 5.27
C ALA A 36 -7.89 -0.84 5.63
N ILE A 37 -7.61 -1.94 4.95
CA ILE A 37 -6.39 -2.73 5.12
C ILE A 37 -5.49 -2.48 3.92
N THR A 38 -4.23 -2.10 4.17
CA THR A 38 -3.25 -1.85 3.11
C THR A 38 -2.09 -2.83 3.25
N VAL A 39 -1.72 -3.44 2.14
CA VAL A 39 -0.51 -4.25 1.98
C VAL A 39 0.32 -3.71 0.83
N SER A 40 1.61 -4.06 0.76
CA SER A 40 2.50 -3.65 -0.33
C SER A 40 3.33 -4.83 -0.81
N GLU A 41 4.05 -4.67 -1.93
CA GLU A 41 4.81 -5.74 -2.57
C GLU A 41 6.29 -5.40 -2.66
N HIS A 42 7.14 -6.37 -2.26
CA HIS A 42 8.56 -6.40 -2.57
C HIS A 42 9.05 -7.85 -2.69
N HIS A 43 10.11 -8.05 -3.47
CA HIS A 43 10.66 -9.38 -3.74
C HIS A 43 12.12 -9.51 -3.29
N GLY A 44 12.53 -10.75 -2.92
CA GLY A 44 13.90 -11.04 -2.53
C GLY A 44 14.34 -10.43 -1.19
N VAL A 45 13.39 -10.07 -0.35
CA VAL A 45 13.56 -9.54 1.03
C VAL A 45 12.42 -10.03 1.92
N ASP A 46 12.59 -9.89 3.23
CA ASP A 46 11.51 -10.16 4.20
C ASP A 46 10.40 -9.12 4.03
N PHE A 47 9.46 -9.44 3.16
CA PHE A 47 8.33 -8.59 2.79
C PHE A 47 7.24 -9.40 2.08
N ILE A 48 6.09 -8.83 1.80
CA ILE A 48 5.03 -9.51 1.04
C ILE A 48 5.48 -9.65 -0.42
N SER A 49 5.73 -10.88 -0.85
CA SER A 49 6.10 -11.20 -2.25
C SER A 49 4.91 -11.66 -3.09
N ALA A 50 3.79 -12.03 -2.47
CA ALA A 50 2.57 -12.47 -3.15
C ALA A 50 1.35 -11.69 -2.63
N PRO A 51 1.25 -10.38 -2.90
CA PRO A 51 0.23 -9.51 -2.31
C PRO A 51 -1.20 -9.89 -2.72
N ALA A 52 -1.42 -10.42 -3.92
CA ALA A 52 -2.74 -10.89 -4.35
C ALA A 52 -3.21 -12.11 -3.52
N ALA A 53 -2.31 -13.02 -3.18
CA ALA A 53 -2.64 -14.17 -2.33
C ALA A 53 -3.00 -13.72 -0.90
N LEU A 54 -2.20 -12.83 -0.31
CA LEU A 54 -2.48 -12.29 1.02
C LEU A 54 -3.77 -11.46 1.02
N ALA A 55 -4.00 -10.64 -0.01
CA ALA A 55 -5.24 -9.87 -0.15
C ALA A 55 -6.48 -10.77 -0.19
N GLY A 56 -6.41 -11.92 -0.89
CA GLY A 56 -7.48 -12.92 -0.89
C GLY A 56 -7.78 -13.49 0.50
N LEU A 57 -6.73 -13.80 1.28
CA LEU A 57 -6.89 -14.26 2.66
C LEU A 57 -7.48 -13.17 3.57
N LEU A 58 -7.02 -11.92 3.43
CA LEU A 58 -7.55 -10.78 4.18
C LEU A 58 -9.01 -10.49 3.85
N LEU A 59 -9.39 -10.51 2.56
CA LEU A 59 -10.78 -10.34 2.12
C LEU A 59 -11.69 -11.47 2.60
N GLY A 60 -11.16 -12.69 2.74
CA GLY A 60 -11.88 -13.82 3.33
C GLY A 60 -11.97 -13.74 4.85
N ALA A 61 -10.98 -13.17 5.53
CA ALA A 61 -10.96 -12.98 6.97
C ALA A 61 -11.88 -11.82 7.42
N ALA A 62 -11.84 -10.70 6.68
CA ALA A 62 -12.63 -9.50 6.92
C ALA A 62 -13.81 -9.44 5.93
N ARG A 63 -15.02 -9.14 6.43
CA ARG A 63 -16.26 -9.14 5.60
C ARG A 63 -16.67 -7.75 5.13
N ARG A 64 -16.21 -6.70 5.79
CA ARG A 64 -16.55 -5.30 5.50
C ARG A 64 -15.35 -4.48 5.07
N ALA A 65 -14.18 -4.78 5.61
CA ALA A 65 -12.97 -4.03 5.34
C ALA A 65 -12.60 -4.07 3.84
N HIS A 66 -12.16 -2.93 3.34
CA HIS A 66 -11.59 -2.79 2.01
C HIS A 66 -10.10 -3.12 2.05
N VAL A 67 -9.60 -3.90 1.10
CA VAL A 67 -8.19 -4.26 0.99
C VAL A 67 -7.55 -3.56 -0.19
N THR A 68 -6.47 -2.83 0.05
CA THR A 68 -5.70 -2.14 -0.98
C THR A 68 -4.28 -2.68 -1.05
N VAL A 69 -3.81 -3.06 -2.23
CA VAL A 69 -2.38 -3.33 -2.48
C VAL A 69 -1.72 -2.04 -2.94
N ASN A 70 -0.88 -1.44 -2.10
CA ASN A 70 -0.21 -0.17 -2.40
C ASN A 70 1.31 -0.25 -2.14
N ALA A 71 2.11 -0.48 -3.20
CA ALA A 71 1.71 -0.69 -4.58
C ALA A 71 1.88 -2.17 -4.97
N LEU A 72 1.14 -2.57 -6.03
CA LEU A 72 1.36 -3.81 -6.74
C LEU A 72 2.34 -3.51 -7.90
N LEU A 73 3.43 -4.27 -8.00
CA LEU A 73 4.55 -3.98 -8.91
C LEU A 73 4.25 -4.51 -10.33
N VAL A 74 3.29 -3.90 -10.99
CA VAL A 74 2.70 -4.35 -12.27
C VAL A 74 3.71 -4.78 -13.34
N PRO A 75 4.87 -4.11 -13.54
CA PRO A 75 5.84 -4.56 -14.54
C PRO A 75 6.45 -5.94 -14.30
N LEU A 76 6.38 -6.45 -13.07
CA LEU A 76 6.96 -7.73 -12.67
C LEU A 76 6.01 -8.92 -12.87
N HIS A 77 4.75 -8.65 -13.22
CA HIS A 77 3.70 -9.65 -13.41
C HIS A 77 3.36 -9.88 -14.88
N ASP A 78 2.94 -11.10 -15.24
CA ASP A 78 2.22 -11.33 -16.49
C ASP A 78 0.85 -10.64 -16.40
N PRO A 79 0.52 -9.70 -17.32
CA PRO A 79 -0.68 -8.89 -17.18
C PRO A 79 -1.98 -9.68 -17.39
N ILE A 80 -1.94 -10.81 -18.11
CA ILE A 80 -3.13 -11.64 -18.29
C ILE A 80 -3.46 -12.36 -16.99
N ARG A 81 -2.45 -12.99 -16.37
CA ARG A 81 -2.62 -13.63 -15.06
C ARG A 81 -3.02 -12.66 -13.97
N LEU A 82 -2.42 -11.48 -13.99
CA LEU A 82 -2.79 -10.42 -13.06
C LEU A 82 -4.25 -9.98 -13.24
N ALA A 83 -4.71 -9.85 -14.50
CA ALA A 83 -6.10 -9.51 -14.79
C ALA A 83 -7.09 -10.54 -14.22
N GLU A 84 -6.79 -11.86 -14.37
CA GLU A 84 -7.58 -12.95 -13.81
C GLU A 84 -7.63 -12.92 -12.28
N GLN A 85 -6.48 -12.74 -11.64
CA GLN A 85 -6.34 -12.68 -10.18
C GLN A 85 -7.12 -11.50 -9.57
N VAL A 86 -6.91 -10.30 -10.13
CA VAL A 86 -7.58 -9.09 -9.66
C VAL A 86 -9.09 -9.18 -9.85
N ALA A 87 -9.55 -9.64 -11.01
CA ALA A 87 -10.97 -9.82 -11.25
C ALA A 87 -11.60 -10.85 -10.29
N THR A 88 -10.87 -11.93 -9.97
CA THR A 88 -11.31 -12.93 -9.00
C THR A 88 -11.43 -12.33 -7.60
N LEU A 89 -10.46 -11.53 -7.15
CA LEU A 89 -10.48 -10.85 -5.86
C LEU A 89 -11.67 -9.88 -5.78
N ASP A 90 -11.91 -9.13 -6.83
CA ASP A 90 -13.00 -8.15 -6.89
C ASP A 90 -14.38 -8.81 -6.83
N VAL A 91 -14.62 -9.81 -7.68
CA VAL A 91 -15.89 -10.55 -7.72
C VAL A 91 -16.15 -11.27 -6.40
N THR A 92 -15.17 -11.99 -5.85
CA THR A 92 -15.36 -12.77 -4.62
C THR A 92 -15.50 -11.90 -3.37
N SER A 93 -14.96 -10.70 -3.39
CA SER A 93 -15.10 -9.75 -2.29
C SER A 93 -16.32 -8.81 -2.43
N GLY A 94 -17.00 -8.80 -3.61
CA GLY A 94 -18.07 -7.85 -3.88
C GLY A 94 -17.59 -6.41 -3.99
N GLY A 95 -16.43 -6.19 -4.64
CA GLY A 95 -15.91 -4.85 -4.90
C GLY A 95 -15.07 -4.25 -3.76
N ARG A 96 -14.57 -5.06 -2.82
CA ARG A 96 -13.77 -4.59 -1.67
C ARG A 96 -12.25 -4.67 -1.91
N PHE A 97 -11.83 -4.64 -3.16
CA PHE A 97 -10.42 -4.71 -3.54
C PHE A 97 -10.02 -3.53 -4.42
N THR A 98 -8.85 -2.97 -4.18
CA THR A 98 -8.21 -1.94 -5.02
C THR A 98 -6.71 -2.21 -5.05
N PHE A 99 -6.02 -1.79 -6.10
CA PHE A 99 -4.58 -1.72 -6.07
C PHE A 99 -4.04 -0.47 -6.76
N VAL A 100 -2.87 -0.04 -6.30
CA VAL A 100 -2.06 1.00 -6.94
C VAL A 100 -1.05 0.32 -7.86
N ALA A 101 -1.13 0.60 -9.16
CA ALA A 101 -0.20 0.09 -10.15
C ALA A 101 1.16 0.79 -10.02
N GLY A 102 2.08 0.16 -9.30
CA GLY A 102 3.44 0.62 -9.07
C GLY A 102 4.40 0.24 -10.20
N LEU A 103 5.49 1.02 -10.36
CA LEU A 103 6.51 0.78 -11.37
C LEU A 103 7.61 -0.18 -10.93
N ALA A 104 7.70 -0.54 -9.67
CA ALA A 104 8.89 -1.07 -9.03
C ALA A 104 10.10 -0.12 -9.16
N TYR A 105 11.12 -0.29 -8.33
CA TYR A 105 12.33 0.54 -8.38
C TYR A 105 13.62 -0.22 -8.04
N ARG A 106 13.55 -1.31 -7.28
CA ARG A 106 14.70 -2.13 -6.91
C ARG A 106 15.20 -2.92 -8.11
N ARG A 107 16.51 -2.86 -8.37
CA ARG A 107 17.14 -3.56 -9.50
C ARG A 107 16.95 -5.07 -9.40
N GLU A 108 17.14 -5.61 -8.20
CA GLU A 108 17.08 -7.04 -7.90
C GLU A 108 15.71 -7.64 -8.26
N GLU A 109 14.63 -6.89 -8.04
CA GLU A 109 13.26 -7.32 -8.39
C GLU A 109 13.09 -7.51 -9.90
N PHE A 110 13.66 -6.59 -10.70
CA PHE A 110 13.63 -6.70 -12.17
C PHE A 110 14.49 -7.85 -12.67
N GLU A 111 15.67 -8.07 -12.08
CA GLU A 111 16.57 -9.18 -12.40
C GLU A 111 15.89 -10.52 -12.10
N MET A 112 15.26 -10.68 -10.94
CA MET A 112 14.49 -11.87 -10.56
C MET A 112 13.33 -12.15 -11.51
N ALA A 113 12.63 -11.11 -11.94
CA ALA A 113 11.50 -11.22 -12.86
C ALA A 113 11.93 -11.38 -14.35
N GLY A 114 13.22 -11.21 -14.67
CA GLY A 114 13.70 -11.21 -16.06
C GLY A 114 13.17 -10.03 -16.89
N VAL A 115 12.90 -8.88 -16.24
CA VAL A 115 12.29 -7.70 -16.87
C VAL A 115 13.32 -6.59 -17.01
N ASP A 116 13.36 -5.93 -18.17
CA ASP A 116 14.23 -4.77 -18.39
C ASP A 116 13.75 -3.55 -17.60
N ARG A 117 14.47 -3.20 -16.54
CA ARG A 117 14.19 -2.05 -15.67
C ARG A 117 14.12 -0.72 -16.44
N ASN A 118 14.93 -0.56 -17.51
CA ASN A 118 14.97 0.68 -18.28
C ASN A 118 13.66 0.90 -19.05
N ARG A 119 12.92 -0.15 -19.32
CA ARG A 119 11.63 -0.13 -20.01
C ARG A 119 10.44 -0.12 -19.06
N ARG A 120 10.65 -0.08 -17.74
CA ARG A 120 9.57 -0.22 -16.73
C ARG A 120 8.38 0.73 -16.94
N GLY A 121 8.65 1.97 -17.41
CA GLY A 121 7.60 2.95 -17.69
C GLY A 121 6.72 2.56 -18.88
N ALA A 122 7.30 2.01 -19.94
CA ALA A 122 6.54 1.51 -21.09
C ALA A 122 5.82 0.19 -20.76
N ILE A 123 6.46 -0.68 -19.98
CA ILE A 123 5.89 -1.96 -19.56
C ILE A 123 4.67 -1.74 -18.65
N VAL A 124 4.76 -0.87 -17.65
CA VAL A 124 3.60 -0.60 -16.77
C VAL A 124 2.42 -0.02 -17.56
N GLU A 125 2.69 0.84 -18.53
CA GLU A 125 1.62 1.41 -19.37
C GLU A 125 1.00 0.37 -20.29
N ASP A 126 1.80 -0.50 -20.95
CA ASP A 126 1.31 -1.64 -21.73
C ASP A 126 0.44 -2.55 -20.87
N HIS A 127 0.93 -2.95 -19.70
CA HIS A 127 0.22 -3.84 -18.79
C HIS A 127 -1.08 -3.22 -18.25
N MET A 128 -1.09 -1.93 -17.87
CA MET A 128 -2.32 -1.24 -17.45
C MET A 128 -3.36 -1.19 -18.57
N ASN A 129 -2.95 -1.00 -19.82
CA ASN A 129 -3.86 -1.08 -20.97
C ASN A 129 -4.40 -2.50 -21.17
N VAL A 130 -3.56 -3.53 -21.04
CA VAL A 130 -3.98 -4.95 -21.10
C VAL A 130 -5.02 -5.25 -20.02
N LEU A 131 -4.78 -4.81 -18.77
CA LEU A 131 -5.75 -4.98 -17.68
C LEU A 131 -7.11 -4.36 -18.02
N ARG A 132 -7.10 -3.12 -18.54
CA ARG A 132 -8.34 -2.42 -18.93
C ARG A 132 -9.09 -3.16 -20.04
N MET A 133 -8.39 -3.64 -21.08
CA MET A 133 -9.01 -4.43 -22.14
C MET A 133 -9.53 -5.77 -21.62
N ALA A 134 -8.75 -6.46 -20.80
CA ALA A 134 -9.12 -7.75 -20.22
C ALA A 134 -10.41 -7.68 -19.40
N TRP A 135 -10.63 -6.62 -18.64
CA TRP A 135 -11.79 -6.45 -17.77
C TRP A 135 -13.07 -6.04 -18.50
N THR A 136 -13.01 -5.73 -19.79
CA THR A 136 -14.24 -5.60 -20.61
C THR A 136 -14.91 -6.95 -20.83
N GLY A 137 -14.16 -8.07 -20.73
CA GLY A 137 -14.62 -9.41 -21.05
C GLY A 137 -14.71 -9.68 -22.55
N GLU A 138 -14.45 -8.70 -23.41
CA GLU A 138 -14.42 -8.89 -24.86
C GLU A 138 -13.06 -9.43 -25.33
N PRO A 139 -13.02 -10.22 -26.42
CA PRO A 139 -11.77 -10.62 -27.03
C PRO A 139 -10.96 -9.43 -27.49
N PHE A 140 -9.64 -9.45 -27.26
CA PHE A 140 -8.71 -8.44 -27.77
C PHE A 140 -7.38 -9.07 -28.22
N GLU A 141 -6.65 -8.33 -29.07
CA GLU A 141 -5.36 -8.77 -29.58
C GLU A 141 -4.22 -8.19 -28.72
N TRP A 142 -3.31 -9.05 -28.28
CA TRP A 142 -2.09 -8.64 -27.58
C TRP A 142 -0.93 -9.54 -27.95
N ARG A 143 0.17 -8.94 -28.44
CA ARG A 143 1.38 -9.64 -28.89
C ARG A 143 1.10 -10.78 -29.86
N GLY A 144 0.21 -10.55 -30.83
CA GLY A 144 -0.17 -11.52 -31.87
C GLY A 144 -0.99 -12.71 -31.38
N ARG A 145 -1.66 -12.56 -30.22
CA ARG A 145 -2.55 -13.58 -29.64
C ARG A 145 -3.89 -12.95 -29.31
N THR A 146 -4.96 -13.67 -29.62
CA THR A 146 -6.30 -13.32 -29.15
C THR A 146 -6.46 -13.70 -27.68
N ILE A 147 -6.78 -12.77 -26.84
CA ILE A 147 -6.91 -12.92 -25.38
C ILE A 147 -8.37 -12.73 -24.99
N VAL A 148 -8.85 -13.57 -24.09
CA VAL A 148 -10.14 -13.43 -23.37
C VAL A 148 -9.88 -13.73 -21.90
N VAL A 149 -10.33 -12.83 -21.02
CA VAL A 149 -10.17 -12.99 -19.55
C VAL A 149 -11.51 -13.20 -18.89
N ARG A 150 -11.56 -14.08 -17.94
CA ARG A 150 -12.71 -14.36 -17.03
C ARG A 150 -12.20 -14.65 -15.61
N PRO A 151 -12.96 -14.27 -14.54
CA PRO A 151 -14.20 -13.48 -14.61
C PRO A 151 -13.95 -12.03 -15.04
N THR A 152 -14.99 -11.25 -15.27
CA THR A 152 -14.91 -9.79 -15.36
C THR A 152 -15.15 -9.19 -13.97
N PRO A 153 -14.46 -8.12 -13.58
CA PRO A 153 -14.69 -7.43 -12.31
C PRO A 153 -16.13 -6.91 -12.19
N VAL A 154 -16.61 -6.77 -10.96
CA VAL A 154 -17.86 -6.06 -10.65
C VAL A 154 -17.65 -4.57 -10.47
N SER A 155 -16.44 -4.16 -10.09
CA SER A 155 -16.05 -2.76 -9.92
C SER A 155 -15.62 -2.12 -11.23
N PRO A 156 -15.90 -0.82 -11.44
CA PRO A 156 -15.29 -0.05 -12.52
C PRO A 156 -13.78 -0.03 -12.43
N THR A 157 -13.10 0.06 -13.57
CA THR A 157 -11.62 0.03 -13.63
C THR A 157 -10.97 1.10 -12.75
N GLU A 158 -11.52 2.29 -12.69
CA GLU A 158 -10.98 3.41 -11.89
C GLU A 158 -11.17 3.24 -10.37
N GLN A 159 -12.05 2.36 -9.93
CA GLN A 159 -12.14 1.95 -8.53
C GLN A 159 -11.17 0.82 -8.21
N LEU A 160 -10.92 -0.05 -9.19
CA LEU A 160 -10.12 -1.24 -9.03
C LEU A 160 -8.62 -0.98 -9.16
N MET A 161 -8.23 -0.09 -10.08
CA MET A 161 -6.83 0.21 -10.39
C MET A 161 -6.56 1.72 -10.35
N TRP A 162 -5.59 2.13 -9.53
CA TRP A 162 -5.06 3.49 -9.51
C TRP A 162 -3.65 3.50 -10.08
N ALA A 163 -3.28 4.53 -10.81
CA ALA A 163 -1.92 4.68 -11.31
C ALA A 163 -1.00 5.20 -10.19
N GLY A 164 0.11 4.53 -9.95
CA GLY A 164 1.12 4.93 -8.98
C GLY A 164 2.32 5.62 -9.59
N GLY A 165 2.99 6.48 -8.80
CA GLY A 165 4.29 7.04 -9.15
C GLY A 165 4.58 8.39 -8.51
N SER A 166 5.86 8.81 -8.59
CA SER A 166 6.39 10.01 -7.91
C SER A 166 7.05 11.02 -8.85
N VAL A 167 6.79 10.91 -10.15
CA VAL A 167 7.38 11.81 -11.16
C VAL A 167 6.31 12.34 -12.11
N ARG A 168 6.58 13.49 -12.77
CA ARG A 168 5.69 14.11 -13.76
C ARG A 168 5.09 13.12 -14.77
N ARG A 169 5.92 12.26 -15.37
CA ARG A 169 5.48 11.24 -16.34
C ARG A 169 4.45 10.26 -15.79
N SER A 170 4.44 10.01 -14.46
CA SER A 170 3.44 9.16 -13.83
C SER A 170 2.09 9.86 -13.75
N ALA A 171 2.07 11.15 -13.41
CA ALA A 171 0.86 11.96 -13.39
C ALA A 171 0.26 12.10 -14.81
N GLU A 172 1.09 12.40 -15.81
CA GLU A 172 0.68 12.45 -17.22
C GLU A 172 0.11 11.13 -17.73
N ARG A 173 0.72 10.00 -17.35
CA ARG A 173 0.22 8.65 -17.66
C ARG A 173 -1.13 8.38 -17.02
N ALA A 174 -1.28 8.68 -15.74
CA ALA A 174 -2.54 8.49 -15.01
C ALA A 174 -3.70 9.23 -15.69
N ALA A 175 -3.51 10.49 -16.01
CA ALA A 175 -4.51 11.31 -16.72
C ALA A 175 -4.83 10.75 -18.11
N ARG A 176 -3.81 10.43 -18.92
CA ARG A 176 -3.98 9.87 -20.27
C ARG A 176 -4.76 8.55 -20.24
N LEU A 177 -4.52 7.70 -19.24
CA LEU A 177 -5.22 6.44 -19.06
C LEU A 177 -6.58 6.61 -18.34
N ARG A 178 -6.95 7.84 -17.95
CA ARG A 178 -8.17 8.12 -17.18
C ARG A 178 -8.29 7.28 -15.92
N LEU A 179 -7.21 7.25 -15.13
CA LEU A 179 -7.13 6.53 -13.87
C LEU A 179 -6.87 7.50 -12.72
N PRO A 180 -7.37 7.22 -11.51
CA PRO A 180 -6.96 7.95 -10.31
C PRO A 180 -5.44 7.89 -10.15
N PHE A 181 -4.84 8.94 -9.60
CA PHE A 181 -3.40 9.02 -9.38
C PHE A 181 -3.04 9.02 -7.91
N PHE A 182 -2.24 8.05 -7.52
CA PHE A 182 -1.68 7.91 -6.17
C PHE A 182 -0.19 8.20 -6.18
N THR A 183 0.29 9.01 -5.23
CA THR A 183 1.72 9.26 -5.06
C THR A 183 2.14 9.15 -3.59
N MET A 184 3.37 8.66 -3.37
CA MET A 184 4.07 8.77 -2.09
C MET A 184 5.10 9.92 -2.09
N SER A 185 5.13 10.73 -3.15
CA SER A 185 6.02 11.89 -3.25
C SER A 185 5.52 13.05 -2.38
N VAL A 186 6.45 13.76 -1.76
CA VAL A 186 6.17 15.02 -1.07
C VAL A 186 6.06 16.22 -2.02
N ASN A 187 6.29 16.02 -3.32
CA ASN A 187 6.23 17.09 -4.31
C ASN A 187 4.78 17.52 -4.59
N PRO A 188 4.35 18.71 -4.14
CA PRO A 188 2.96 19.15 -4.26
C PRO A 188 2.53 19.41 -5.71
N VAL A 189 3.49 19.67 -6.61
CA VAL A 189 3.23 20.00 -8.03
C VAL A 189 2.64 18.82 -8.80
N LEU A 190 2.80 17.59 -8.33
CA LEU A 190 2.27 16.41 -9.02
C LEU A 190 0.74 16.40 -9.13
N GLY A 191 0.06 16.91 -8.10
CA GLY A 191 -1.39 17.05 -8.13
C GLY A 191 -1.87 18.07 -9.17
N ASP A 192 -1.15 19.19 -9.31
CA ASP A 192 -1.46 20.22 -10.30
C ASP A 192 -1.26 19.69 -11.71
N ILE A 193 -0.11 19.05 -11.97
CA ILE A 193 0.17 18.40 -13.25
C ILE A 193 -0.93 17.40 -13.61
N TYR A 194 -1.32 16.54 -12.67
CA TYR A 194 -2.35 15.54 -12.91
C TYR A 194 -3.69 16.20 -13.28
N ARG A 195 -4.10 17.24 -12.57
CA ARG A 195 -5.35 17.98 -12.87
C ARG A 195 -5.33 18.65 -14.24
N GLU A 196 -4.24 19.36 -14.57
CA GLU A 196 -4.05 19.97 -15.89
C GLU A 196 -4.12 18.93 -17.02
N GLU A 197 -3.49 17.78 -16.86
CA GLU A 197 -3.52 16.71 -17.87
C GLU A 197 -4.90 16.05 -17.97
N CYS A 198 -5.63 15.90 -16.85
CA CYS A 198 -7.02 15.44 -16.86
C CYS A 198 -7.93 16.37 -17.66
N GLU A 199 -7.79 17.68 -17.50
CA GLU A 199 -8.53 18.68 -18.27
C GLU A 199 -8.29 18.52 -19.78
N LYS A 200 -7.02 18.34 -20.20
CA LYS A 200 -6.65 18.19 -21.64
C LYS A 200 -7.31 16.95 -22.28
N VAL A 201 -7.52 15.88 -21.52
CA VAL A 201 -8.14 14.64 -22.03
C VAL A 201 -9.63 14.50 -21.69
N GLY A 202 -10.23 15.54 -21.08
CA GLY A 202 -11.63 15.54 -20.66
C GLY A 202 -11.96 14.49 -19.60
N TYR A 203 -11.03 14.24 -18.67
CA TYR A 203 -11.25 13.32 -17.53
C TYR A 203 -11.64 14.12 -16.29
N THR A 204 -12.93 14.35 -16.11
CA THR A 204 -13.49 15.24 -15.07
C THR A 204 -13.66 14.56 -13.70
N THR A 205 -13.62 13.25 -13.64
CA THR A 205 -13.74 12.44 -12.40
C THR A 205 -12.38 12.03 -11.84
N GLY A 206 -11.30 12.61 -12.34
CA GLY A 206 -9.94 12.33 -11.90
C GLY A 206 -9.75 12.59 -10.41
N PHE A 207 -9.24 11.58 -9.71
CA PHE A 207 -8.97 11.64 -8.28
C PHE A 207 -7.46 11.57 -8.02
N PHE A 208 -6.95 12.53 -7.24
CA PHE A 208 -5.55 12.56 -6.81
C PHE A 208 -5.46 12.30 -5.32
N PHE A 209 -4.59 11.37 -4.94
CA PHE A 209 -4.33 11.04 -3.55
C PHE A 209 -2.82 11.06 -3.26
N ALA A 210 -2.44 11.83 -2.25
CA ALA A 210 -1.14 11.81 -1.62
C ALA A 210 -1.36 11.63 -0.10
N PRO A 211 -0.63 10.74 0.58
CA PRO A 211 -0.75 10.59 2.02
C PRO A 211 -0.47 11.90 2.75
N SER A 212 -1.29 12.20 3.75
CA SER A 212 -1.07 13.27 4.71
C SER A 212 -1.03 12.67 6.11
N GLY A 213 -0.01 13.00 6.90
CA GLY A 213 0.14 12.50 8.25
C GLY A 213 1.13 11.34 8.41
N PRO A 214 1.25 10.80 9.61
CA PRO A 214 2.24 9.78 9.96
C PRO A 214 2.03 8.47 9.20
N LEU A 215 3.14 7.81 8.83
CA LEU A 215 3.14 6.48 8.21
C LEU A 215 2.92 5.35 9.22
N PHE A 216 3.18 5.64 10.49
CA PHE A 216 3.06 4.72 11.60
C PHE A 216 2.48 5.46 12.81
N VAL A 217 1.40 4.93 13.37
CA VAL A 217 0.83 5.38 14.63
C VAL A 217 0.67 4.18 15.55
N HIS A 218 1.16 4.29 16.77
CA HIS A 218 0.99 3.34 17.85
C HIS A 218 0.36 4.04 19.04
N VAL A 219 -0.77 3.53 19.49
CA VAL A 219 -1.54 4.10 20.60
C VAL A 219 -1.19 3.36 21.88
N THR A 220 -0.83 4.08 22.93
CA THR A 220 -0.45 3.52 24.23
C THR A 220 -0.73 4.51 25.36
N ASP A 221 -0.86 4.03 26.59
CA ASP A 221 -0.97 4.88 27.79
C ASP A 221 0.41 5.40 28.27
N ASP A 222 1.52 4.79 27.81
CA ASP A 222 2.88 5.17 28.18
C ASP A 222 3.79 5.25 26.93
N PRO A 223 3.77 6.40 26.21
CA PRO A 223 4.54 6.58 24.99
C PRO A 223 6.05 6.37 25.16
N GLU A 224 6.65 6.81 26.27
CA GLU A 224 8.09 6.68 26.48
C GLU A 224 8.50 5.20 26.60
N ARG A 225 7.80 4.42 27.40
CA ARG A 225 8.04 2.99 27.53
C ARG A 225 7.80 2.24 26.22
N ALA A 226 6.74 2.60 25.48
CA ALA A 226 6.45 1.98 24.20
C ALA A 226 7.52 2.33 23.15
N TRP A 227 8.05 3.55 23.16
CA TRP A 227 9.17 3.92 22.28
C TRP A 227 10.40 3.05 22.54
N ASP A 228 10.75 2.78 23.79
CA ASP A 228 11.90 1.90 24.10
C ASP A 228 11.76 0.50 23.47
N ALA A 229 10.53 -0.03 23.43
CA ALA A 229 10.24 -1.32 22.86
C ALA A 229 10.15 -1.31 21.31
N ILE A 230 9.63 -0.23 20.71
CA ILE A 230 9.34 -0.14 19.27
C ILE A 230 10.51 0.40 18.46
N ALA A 231 11.32 1.30 19.03
CA ALA A 231 12.39 2.01 18.33
C ALA A 231 13.36 1.12 17.55
N PRO A 232 13.85 -0.02 18.06
CA PRO A 232 14.74 -0.89 17.29
C PRO A 232 14.11 -1.40 15.99
N PHE A 233 12.81 -1.73 16.02
CA PHE A 233 12.06 -2.20 14.86
C PHE A 233 11.78 -1.07 13.87
N ALA A 234 11.43 0.12 14.35
CA ALA A 234 11.22 1.30 13.54
C ALA A 234 12.50 1.74 12.82
N LEU A 235 13.64 1.72 13.52
CA LEU A 235 14.95 1.97 12.91
C LEU A 235 15.29 0.94 11.83
N TYR A 236 15.06 -0.34 12.11
CA TYR A 236 15.26 -1.38 11.11
C TYR A 236 14.40 -1.14 9.87
N ASP A 237 13.13 -0.77 10.06
CA ASP A 237 12.20 -0.50 8.98
C ASP A 237 12.69 0.65 8.09
N VAL A 238 13.01 1.81 8.66
CA VAL A 238 13.44 2.99 7.90
C VAL A 238 14.79 2.79 7.24
N VAL A 239 15.76 2.19 7.93
CA VAL A 239 17.09 1.93 7.38
C VAL A 239 16.99 0.96 6.19
N SER A 240 16.17 -0.09 6.30
CA SER A 240 15.93 -1.01 5.19
C SER A 240 15.32 -0.31 3.98
N TYR A 241 14.32 0.55 4.16
CA TYR A 241 13.77 1.36 3.07
C TYR A 241 14.80 2.28 2.44
N ASN A 242 15.63 2.93 3.26
CA ASN A 242 16.68 3.83 2.76
C ASN A 242 17.70 3.12 1.86
N THR A 243 18.04 1.85 2.17
CA THR A 243 18.97 1.07 1.32
C THR A 243 18.39 0.77 -0.07
N TRP A 244 17.07 0.81 -0.22
CA TRP A 244 16.39 0.56 -1.49
C TRP A 244 16.16 1.81 -2.33
N GLN A 245 16.28 3.00 -1.72
CA GLN A 245 16.10 4.26 -2.44
C GLN A 245 17.23 4.46 -3.46
N THR A 246 16.85 4.58 -4.71
CA THR A 246 17.74 5.09 -5.76
C THR A 246 17.42 6.56 -5.92
N GLY A 247 18.42 7.45 -5.89
CA GLY A 247 18.33 8.91 -5.76
C GLY A 247 17.33 9.72 -6.63
N ASP A 248 16.47 9.03 -7.39
CA ASP A 248 15.45 9.63 -8.26
C ASP A 248 14.04 9.62 -7.61
N HIS A 249 13.89 9.14 -6.38
CA HIS A 249 12.58 8.98 -5.74
C HIS A 249 12.46 9.83 -4.49
N ASP A 250 11.61 10.84 -4.59
CA ASP A 250 11.12 11.62 -3.46
C ASP A 250 9.91 10.86 -2.86
N ASN A 251 10.12 10.22 -1.69
CA ASN A 251 9.13 9.35 -1.08
C ASN A 251 9.02 9.67 0.43
N VAL A 252 7.81 9.87 0.92
CA VAL A 252 7.53 10.12 2.35
C VAL A 252 8.04 9.00 3.28
N ALA A 253 8.17 7.75 2.78
CA ALA A 253 8.74 6.65 3.54
C ALA A 253 10.26 6.70 3.64
N ALA A 254 10.94 7.49 2.79
CA ALA A 254 12.37 7.73 2.89
C ALA A 254 12.59 8.79 3.98
N SER A 255 13.16 8.39 5.09
CA SER A 255 13.54 9.29 6.16
C SER A 255 15.06 9.33 6.27
N ALA A 256 15.63 10.51 6.41
CA ALA A 256 17.06 10.66 6.74
C ALA A 256 17.38 10.22 8.18
N ALA A 257 16.40 9.72 8.92
CA ALA A 257 16.58 9.26 10.28
C ALA A 257 17.46 8.00 10.33
N ASP A 258 18.55 8.10 11.07
CA ASP A 258 19.47 7.01 11.38
C ASP A 258 19.53 6.73 12.90
N SER A 259 18.67 7.39 13.65
CA SER A 259 18.60 7.36 15.12
C SER A 259 17.14 7.46 15.60
N VAL A 260 16.91 7.08 16.85
CA VAL A 260 15.58 7.18 17.48
C VAL A 260 15.11 8.63 17.55
N ASP A 261 16.01 9.55 17.89
CA ASP A 261 15.71 10.98 17.93
C ASP A 261 15.35 11.52 16.54
N GLY A 262 16.05 11.05 15.51
CA GLY A 262 15.74 11.37 14.11
C GLY A 262 14.36 10.84 13.69
N LEU A 263 13.98 9.62 14.11
CA LEU A 263 12.66 9.07 13.87
C LEU A 263 11.56 9.92 14.54
N LYS A 264 11.72 10.24 15.82
CA LYS A 264 10.79 11.11 16.56
C LYS A 264 10.67 12.47 15.88
N ALA A 265 11.80 13.09 15.51
CA ALA A 265 11.83 14.39 14.85
C ALA A 265 11.20 14.40 13.44
N SER A 266 11.20 13.26 12.72
CA SER A 266 10.60 13.16 11.39
C SER A 266 9.08 13.32 11.40
N GLY A 267 8.42 13.05 12.54
CA GLY A 267 6.96 13.05 12.67
C GLY A 267 6.25 11.93 11.92
N GLN A 268 6.98 11.04 11.22
CA GLN A 268 6.40 9.94 10.44
C GLN A 268 6.10 8.70 11.29
N TRP A 269 6.80 8.55 12.41
CA TRP A 269 6.57 7.52 13.43
C TRP A 269 6.04 8.17 14.68
N GLN A 270 4.80 7.87 15.04
CA GLN A 270 4.13 8.46 16.18
C GLN A 270 3.74 7.37 17.18
N VAL A 271 4.25 7.47 18.40
CA VAL A 271 3.81 6.67 19.55
C VAL A 271 3.14 7.65 20.50
N VAL A 272 1.83 7.51 20.67
CA VAL A 272 0.97 8.56 21.21
C VAL A 272 -0.05 8.02 22.20
N THR A 273 -0.51 8.89 23.08
CA THR A 273 -1.66 8.61 23.94
C THR A 273 -2.97 8.57 23.12
N PRO A 274 -4.05 7.98 23.65
CA PRO A 274 -5.36 8.05 23.00
C PRO A 274 -5.83 9.48 22.70
N ASP A 275 -5.54 10.45 23.57
CA ASP A 275 -5.92 11.85 23.38
C ASP A 275 -5.19 12.47 22.18
N GLU A 276 -3.87 12.31 22.13
CA GLU A 276 -3.06 12.77 21.01
C GLU A 276 -3.45 12.07 19.70
N CYS A 277 -3.81 10.78 19.75
CA CYS A 277 -4.28 10.05 18.58
C CYS A 277 -5.60 10.61 18.03
N VAL A 278 -6.53 11.04 18.89
CA VAL A 278 -7.76 11.73 18.46
C VAL A 278 -7.42 13.02 17.71
N ASP A 279 -6.48 13.81 18.23
CA ASP A 279 -6.07 15.06 17.60
C ASP A 279 -5.40 14.82 16.25
N LEU A 280 -4.52 13.81 16.15
CA LEU A 280 -3.93 13.37 14.89
C LEU A 280 -4.99 12.93 13.87
N ALA A 281 -5.94 12.10 14.29
CA ALA A 281 -7.00 11.60 13.42
C ALA A 281 -7.89 12.74 12.88
N ARG A 282 -8.23 13.71 13.73
CA ARG A 282 -8.99 14.90 13.33
C ARG A 282 -8.21 15.83 12.41
N GLY A 283 -6.92 15.99 12.68
CA GLY A 283 -6.04 16.87 11.89
C GLY A 283 -5.77 16.34 10.49
N HIS A 284 -5.61 15.01 10.35
CA HIS A 284 -5.26 14.35 9.07
C HIS A 284 -6.43 13.63 8.40
N GLY A 285 -7.59 13.53 9.06
CA GLY A 285 -8.74 12.76 8.55
C GLY A 285 -8.62 11.25 8.69
N SER A 286 -7.44 10.74 9.02
CA SER A 286 -7.16 9.32 9.26
C SER A 286 -5.82 9.12 9.95
N VAL A 287 -5.61 7.92 10.52
CA VAL A 287 -4.32 7.48 11.05
C VAL A 287 -3.96 6.12 10.48
N VAL A 288 -2.65 5.84 10.35
CA VAL A 288 -2.14 4.57 9.86
C VAL A 288 -1.65 3.74 11.04
N LEU A 289 -2.49 2.80 11.49
CA LEU A 289 -2.07 1.79 12.47
C LEU A 289 -1.27 0.70 11.76
N HIS A 290 -0.07 0.39 12.25
CA HIS A 290 0.82 -0.62 11.67
C HIS A 290 1.26 -1.61 12.76
N PRO A 291 0.36 -2.50 13.20
CA PRO A 291 0.51 -3.27 14.45
C PRO A 291 1.60 -4.34 14.41
N LEU A 292 2.13 -4.69 13.24
CA LEU A 292 3.19 -5.69 13.07
C LEU A 292 4.46 -5.12 12.41
N MET A 293 4.64 -3.79 12.43
CA MET A 293 5.75 -3.10 11.79
C MET A 293 7.11 -3.64 12.23
N GLY A 294 7.95 -4.04 11.25
CA GLY A 294 9.30 -4.52 11.51
C GLY A 294 9.38 -5.81 12.33
N GLY A 295 8.25 -6.47 12.61
CA GLY A 295 8.18 -7.65 13.49
C GLY A 295 8.16 -7.30 14.97
N ILE A 296 7.59 -6.16 15.36
CA ILE A 296 7.30 -5.83 16.77
C ILE A 296 6.52 -6.98 17.42
N PRO A 297 6.68 -7.23 18.74
CA PRO A 297 5.90 -8.21 19.46
C PRO A 297 4.40 -7.99 19.21
N PRO A 298 3.65 -9.04 18.80
CA PRO A 298 2.22 -8.90 18.48
C PRO A 298 1.38 -8.33 19.63
N GLU A 299 1.79 -8.54 20.88
CA GLU A 299 1.12 -8.03 22.08
C GLU A 299 1.07 -6.49 22.07
N LEU A 300 2.15 -5.83 21.65
CA LEU A 300 2.17 -4.36 21.52
C LEU A 300 1.21 -3.89 20.41
N GLY A 301 1.16 -4.61 19.31
CA GLY A 301 0.22 -4.34 18.23
C GLY A 301 -1.24 -4.46 18.69
N TRP A 302 -1.56 -5.51 19.45
CA TRP A 302 -2.88 -5.73 20.01
C TRP A 302 -3.27 -4.67 21.04
N GLU A 303 -2.36 -4.29 21.94
CA GLU A 303 -2.59 -3.20 22.89
C GLU A 303 -2.98 -1.91 22.17
N SER A 304 -2.21 -1.54 21.14
CA SER A 304 -2.49 -0.34 20.35
C SER A 304 -3.84 -0.41 19.63
N LEU A 305 -4.20 -1.53 19.04
CA LEU A 305 -5.48 -1.73 18.37
C LEU A 305 -6.65 -1.64 19.32
N GLN A 306 -6.56 -2.26 20.51
CA GLN A 306 -7.60 -2.22 21.54
C GLN A 306 -7.80 -0.80 22.07
N LEU A 307 -6.71 -0.10 22.43
CA LEU A 307 -6.78 1.29 22.88
C LEU A 307 -7.38 2.21 21.80
N TYR A 308 -7.05 1.99 20.55
CA TYR A 308 -7.63 2.75 19.44
C TYR A 308 -9.16 2.55 19.37
N VAL A 309 -9.63 1.30 19.41
CA VAL A 309 -11.06 0.99 19.34
C VAL A 309 -11.81 1.50 20.57
N ASP A 310 -11.25 1.30 21.75
CA ASP A 310 -11.96 1.60 23.02
C ASP A 310 -11.95 3.10 23.36
N ARG A 311 -10.86 3.82 23.03
CA ARG A 311 -10.62 5.17 23.55
C ARG A 311 -10.44 6.26 22.50
N VAL A 312 -10.15 5.90 21.25
CA VAL A 312 -9.97 6.86 20.15
C VAL A 312 -11.21 6.89 19.26
N LEU A 313 -11.56 5.72 18.69
CA LEU A 313 -12.64 5.60 17.71
C LEU A 313 -14.00 6.19 18.17
N PRO A 314 -14.47 6.00 19.43
CA PRO A 314 -15.74 6.58 19.89
C PRO A 314 -15.75 8.11 19.97
N ARG A 315 -14.58 8.74 19.79
CA ARG A 315 -14.40 10.19 19.88
C ARG A 315 -14.19 10.85 18.51
N LEU A 316 -14.14 10.08 17.44
CA LEU A 316 -14.00 10.56 16.05
C LEU A 316 -15.37 10.73 15.38
#